data_cd5802988bc347ce8edb8229c15dd5e8
#
_entry.id   cd5802988bc347ce8edb8229c15dd5e8
#
_cell.length_a   1.000
_cell.length_b   1.000
_cell.length_c   1.000
_cell.angle_alpha   90.00
_cell.angle_beta   90.00
_cell.angle_gamma   90.00
#
_symmetry.space_group_name_H-M   'P 1'
#
loop_
_entity.id
_entity.type
_entity.pdbx_description
1 polymer ?
#
loop_
_entity_poly.entity_id
_entity_poly.type
_entity_poly.pdbx_seq_one_letter_code
_entity_poly.pdbx_strand_id
1 'polypeptide(L)'
;MSKINFNTNKSKFKFKRFLNFFTNKRNQNIFSTLLILLSIYLIIGFVSFCFNWKTDDNIVSNNSFIDVISNNNIENAIGGLGAYISNLLIKDSFGIVAFLIPFSLIVLASNILGFKKISFKKIIFKLIITLIIFPVILCHFTNLTIYSGAIGIYVDELLNTVLGKIGNTLLLVTIIMYYILSYINLTKLFKKLNDSFKKNKEHIEEPNIITQKN
;
A
#
# COMPACT_ATOMS: atom_id res chain seq x y z
N MET A 1 -10.44 -53.26 8.68
CA MET A 1 -10.48 -51.84 8.24
C MET A 1 -10.45 -50.97 9.49
N SER A 2 -9.28 -50.52 9.91
CA SER A 2 -9.10 -49.63 11.07
C SER A 2 -9.25 -48.18 10.61
N LYS A 3 -10.23 -47.48 11.18
CA LYS A 3 -10.44 -46.05 10.95
C LYS A 3 -9.30 -45.29 11.60
N ILE A 4 -8.48 -44.61 10.79
CA ILE A 4 -7.48 -43.65 11.24
C ILE A 4 -8.23 -42.43 11.70
N ASN A 5 -8.40 -42.28 13.02
CA ASN A 5 -8.92 -41.06 13.65
C ASN A 5 -7.81 -39.98 13.60
N PHE A 6 -7.79 -39.14 12.59
CA PHE A 6 -6.91 -37.99 12.50
C PHE A 6 -7.21 -37.03 13.63
N ASN A 7 -6.21 -36.71 14.37
CA ASN A 7 -6.15 -35.94 15.62
C ASN A 7 -6.56 -34.46 15.43
N THR A 8 -7.80 -34.19 15.06
CA THR A 8 -8.38 -32.85 14.84
C THR A 8 -8.46 -32.00 16.10
N ASN A 9 -8.31 -32.60 17.28
CA ASN A 9 -8.38 -31.90 18.56
C ASN A 9 -7.10 -31.12 18.90
N LYS A 10 -5.91 -31.61 18.52
CA LYS A 10 -4.65 -30.88 18.79
C LYS A 10 -4.50 -29.58 18.00
N SER A 11 -4.99 -29.52 16.76
CA SER A 11 -4.95 -28.30 15.93
C SER A 11 -5.93 -27.26 16.42
N LYS A 12 -7.15 -27.65 16.81
CA LYS A 12 -8.15 -26.74 17.41
C LYS A 12 -7.69 -26.16 18.73
N PHE A 13 -6.97 -26.95 19.56
CA PHE A 13 -6.45 -26.51 20.85
C PHE A 13 -5.31 -25.48 20.68
N LYS A 14 -4.37 -25.70 19.72
CA LYS A 14 -3.30 -24.74 19.40
C LYS A 14 -3.88 -23.43 18.86
N PHE A 15 -4.88 -23.49 17.99
CA PHE A 15 -5.53 -22.32 17.42
C PHE A 15 -6.32 -21.51 18.46
N LYS A 16 -7.02 -22.19 19.37
CA LYS A 16 -7.73 -21.54 20.48
C LYS A 16 -6.77 -20.85 21.46
N ARG A 17 -5.61 -21.45 21.73
CA ARG A 17 -4.55 -20.88 22.58
C ARG A 17 -3.90 -19.65 21.92
N PHE A 18 -3.71 -19.69 20.61
CA PHE A 18 -3.24 -18.56 19.80
C PHE A 18 -4.26 -17.41 19.80
N LEU A 19 -5.54 -17.69 19.61
CA LEU A 19 -6.60 -16.68 19.71
C LEU A 19 -6.68 -16.05 21.11
N ASN A 20 -6.56 -16.87 22.19
CA ASN A 20 -6.55 -16.35 23.56
C ASN A 20 -5.33 -15.46 23.85
N PHE A 21 -4.21 -15.66 23.16
CA PHE A 21 -3.05 -14.75 23.25
C PHE A 21 -3.41 -13.34 22.79
N PHE A 22 -4.19 -13.20 21.72
CA PHE A 22 -4.62 -11.91 21.17
C PHE A 22 -5.84 -11.30 21.90
N THR A 23 -6.51 -12.02 22.81
CA THR A 23 -7.60 -11.46 23.59
C THR A 23 -7.13 -10.74 24.86
N ASN A 24 -5.90 -11.01 25.32
CA ASN A 24 -5.33 -10.35 26.48
C ASN A 24 -4.82 -8.95 26.12
N LYS A 25 -5.33 -7.89 26.77
CA LYS A 25 -4.94 -6.49 26.54
C LYS A 25 -3.43 -6.26 26.65
N ARG A 26 -2.77 -6.92 27.62
CA ARG A 26 -1.31 -6.81 27.78
C ARG A 26 -0.57 -7.30 26.53
N ASN A 27 -0.98 -8.45 26.00
CA ASN A 27 -0.35 -9.02 24.80
C ASN A 27 -0.65 -8.18 23.55
N GLN A 28 -1.87 -7.62 23.45
CA GLN A 28 -2.23 -6.68 22.37
C GLN A 28 -1.31 -5.45 22.40
N ASN A 29 -1.09 -4.85 23.56
CA ASN A 29 -0.21 -3.70 23.70
C ASN A 29 1.23 -4.02 23.28
N ILE A 30 1.78 -5.15 23.79
CA ILE A 30 3.15 -5.60 23.44
C ILE A 30 3.24 -5.81 21.91
N PHE A 31 2.30 -6.53 21.32
CA PHE A 31 2.33 -6.83 19.89
C PHE A 31 2.18 -5.56 19.03
N SER A 32 1.30 -4.64 19.42
CA SER A 32 1.14 -3.36 18.73
C SER A 32 2.39 -2.50 18.81
N THR A 33 3.05 -2.46 19.96
CA THR A 33 4.33 -1.74 20.11
C THR A 33 5.40 -2.33 19.22
N LEU A 34 5.51 -3.66 19.16
CA LEU A 34 6.45 -4.32 18.24
C LEU A 34 6.15 -4.01 16.77
N LEU A 35 4.88 -3.97 16.36
CA LEU A 35 4.50 -3.59 15.00
C LEU A 35 4.88 -2.13 14.67
N ILE A 36 4.72 -1.22 15.64
CA ILE A 36 5.11 0.19 15.46
C ILE A 36 6.64 0.30 15.32
N LEU A 37 7.39 -0.37 16.19
CA LEU A 37 8.87 -0.38 16.12
C LEU A 37 9.36 -0.97 14.80
N LEU A 38 8.77 -2.09 14.36
CA LEU A 38 9.09 -2.68 13.05
C LEU A 38 8.76 -1.74 11.91
N SER A 39 7.63 -1.04 11.99
CA SER A 39 7.25 -0.05 10.97
C SER A 39 8.26 1.10 10.90
N ILE A 40 8.66 1.67 12.05
CA ILE A 40 9.67 2.73 12.10
C ILE A 40 10.99 2.23 11.52
N TYR A 41 11.42 1.03 11.89
CA TYR A 41 12.62 0.39 11.35
C TYR A 41 12.57 0.32 9.82
N LEU A 42 11.47 -0.20 9.25
CA LEU A 42 11.29 -0.29 7.80
C LEU A 42 11.27 1.09 7.13
N ILE A 43 10.62 2.09 7.73
CA ILE A 43 10.57 3.46 7.17
C ILE A 43 11.99 4.04 7.08
N ILE A 44 12.79 3.92 8.14
CA ILE A 44 14.17 4.42 8.14
C ILE A 44 15.00 3.72 7.07
N GLY A 45 14.90 2.38 6.95
CA GLY A 45 15.60 1.62 5.93
C GLY A 45 15.20 1.99 4.51
N PHE A 46 13.90 2.17 4.25
CA PHE A 46 13.38 2.55 2.94
C PHE A 46 13.76 3.99 2.57
N VAL A 47 13.71 4.92 3.52
CA VAL A 47 14.18 6.29 3.30
C VAL A 47 15.66 6.29 2.98
N SER A 48 16.47 5.58 3.78
CA SER A 48 17.91 5.46 3.52
C SER A 48 18.21 4.83 2.17
N PHE A 49 17.44 3.81 1.76
CA PHE A 49 17.56 3.21 0.44
C PHE A 49 17.31 4.22 -0.69
N CYS A 50 16.35 5.12 -0.56
CA CYS A 50 16.10 6.14 -1.59
C CYS A 50 17.31 7.04 -1.86
N PHE A 51 18.18 7.25 -0.88
CA PHE A 51 19.39 8.07 -1.03
C PHE A 51 20.63 7.26 -1.40
N ASN A 52 20.77 6.05 -0.89
CA ASN A 52 22.03 5.27 -0.91
C ASN A 52 21.94 4.00 -1.79
N TRP A 53 20.84 3.77 -2.50
CA TRP A 53 20.63 2.52 -3.25
C TRP A 53 21.72 2.22 -4.27
N LYS A 54 22.33 3.26 -4.89
CA LYS A 54 23.36 3.07 -5.93
C LYS A 54 24.66 2.51 -5.36
N THR A 55 25.03 2.92 -4.15
CA THR A 55 26.23 2.43 -3.46
C THR A 55 26.03 1.03 -2.90
N ASP A 56 24.86 0.80 -2.30
CA ASP A 56 24.53 -0.48 -1.68
C ASP A 56 24.17 -1.58 -2.69
N ASP A 57 23.69 -1.22 -3.87
CA ASP A 57 23.18 -2.17 -4.89
C ASP A 57 24.20 -3.20 -5.31
N ASN A 58 25.44 -2.78 -5.57
CA ASN A 58 26.51 -3.72 -5.96
C ASN A 58 26.80 -4.74 -4.87
N ILE A 59 26.70 -4.35 -3.61
CA ILE A 59 26.96 -5.22 -2.46
C ILE A 59 25.78 -6.17 -2.29
N VAL A 60 24.54 -5.65 -2.33
CA VAL A 60 23.33 -6.43 -2.08
C VAL A 60 23.04 -7.41 -3.21
N SER A 61 23.26 -7.01 -4.48
CA SER A 61 22.93 -7.83 -5.64
C SER A 61 23.93 -8.95 -5.92
N ASN A 62 25.20 -8.78 -5.52
CA ASN A 62 26.27 -9.73 -5.85
C ASN A 62 26.70 -10.64 -4.69
N ASN A 63 26.18 -10.43 -3.49
CA ASN A 63 26.59 -11.17 -2.30
C ASN A 63 25.43 -11.96 -1.68
N SER A 64 25.77 -12.98 -0.91
CA SER A 64 24.77 -13.73 -0.15
C SER A 64 24.18 -12.88 0.99
N PHE A 65 23.00 -13.27 1.49
CA PHE A 65 22.33 -12.59 2.61
C PHE A 65 23.25 -12.41 3.82
N ILE A 66 24.05 -13.43 4.16
CA ILE A 66 24.98 -13.39 5.32
C ILE A 66 26.10 -12.37 5.07
N ASP A 67 26.67 -12.36 3.86
CA ASP A 67 27.73 -11.44 3.50
C ASP A 67 27.24 -9.98 3.50
N VAL A 68 26.03 -9.73 3.01
CA VAL A 68 25.40 -8.40 3.04
C VAL A 68 25.23 -7.90 4.47
N ILE A 69 24.69 -8.75 5.37
CA ILE A 69 24.45 -8.34 6.77
C ILE A 69 25.76 -8.04 7.50
N SER A 70 26.84 -8.76 7.16
CA SER A 70 28.15 -8.63 7.80
C SER A 70 29.04 -7.55 7.16
N ASN A 71 28.58 -6.90 6.10
CA ASN A 71 29.38 -5.94 5.35
C ASN A 71 29.35 -4.55 5.99
N ASN A 72 30.51 -4.04 6.35
CA ASN A 72 30.67 -2.74 6.99
C ASN A 72 30.61 -1.56 5.98
N ASN A 73 30.65 -1.82 4.67
CA ASN A 73 30.65 -0.79 3.62
C ASN A 73 29.23 -0.41 3.16
N ILE A 74 28.20 -0.91 3.83
CA ILE A 74 26.80 -0.57 3.53
C ILE A 74 26.46 0.78 4.15
N GLU A 75 25.90 1.67 3.34
CA GLU A 75 25.53 3.04 3.71
C GLU A 75 24.08 3.15 4.23
N ASN A 76 23.28 2.08 4.14
CA ASN A 76 21.93 2.10 4.68
C ASN A 76 21.93 2.37 6.20
N ALA A 77 21.16 3.35 6.65
CA ALA A 77 21.13 3.83 8.03
C ALA A 77 20.83 2.74 9.08
N ILE A 78 20.20 1.64 8.69
CA ILE A 78 19.92 0.49 9.56
C ILE A 78 20.77 -0.74 9.19
N GLY A 79 21.90 -0.51 8.51
CA GLY A 79 22.91 -1.52 8.19
C GLY A 79 22.49 -2.52 7.11
N GLY A 80 23.25 -3.64 7.01
CA GLY A 80 23.07 -4.64 5.96
C GLY A 80 21.70 -5.28 5.90
N LEU A 81 21.07 -5.53 7.04
CA LEU A 81 19.70 -6.06 7.07
C LEU A 81 18.71 -5.06 6.46
N GLY A 82 18.86 -3.78 6.75
CA GLY A 82 18.06 -2.72 6.18
C GLY A 82 18.24 -2.57 4.68
N ALA A 83 19.48 -2.57 4.21
CA ALA A 83 19.81 -2.53 2.79
C ALA A 83 19.17 -3.72 2.06
N TYR A 84 19.33 -4.93 2.58
CA TYR A 84 18.78 -6.14 1.99
C TYR A 84 17.24 -6.13 1.91
N ILE A 85 16.56 -5.82 3.03
CA ILE A 85 15.09 -5.79 3.05
C ILE A 85 14.56 -4.66 2.16
N SER A 86 15.20 -3.50 2.16
CA SER A 86 14.80 -2.38 1.31
C SER A 86 14.98 -2.70 -0.17
N ASN A 87 16.12 -3.29 -0.55
CA ASN A 87 16.36 -3.73 -1.91
C ASN A 87 15.32 -4.76 -2.36
N LEU A 88 15.08 -5.79 -1.54
CA LEU A 88 14.09 -6.84 -1.81
C LEU A 88 12.68 -6.29 -2.02
N LEU A 89 12.24 -5.36 -1.16
CA LEU A 89 10.86 -4.85 -1.19
C LEU A 89 10.67 -3.69 -2.17
N ILE A 90 11.69 -2.85 -2.37
CA ILE A 90 11.61 -1.71 -3.28
C ILE A 90 12.08 -2.12 -4.67
N LYS A 91 13.35 -2.44 -4.87
CA LYS A 91 13.90 -2.70 -6.20
C LYS A 91 13.37 -4.01 -6.80
N ASP A 92 13.46 -5.10 -6.04
CA ASP A 92 13.15 -6.44 -6.54
C ASP A 92 11.66 -6.80 -6.44
N SER A 93 10.82 -5.93 -5.85
CA SER A 93 9.38 -6.19 -5.73
C SER A 93 8.52 -5.00 -6.14
N PHE A 94 8.12 -4.15 -5.19
CA PHE A 94 6.98 -3.23 -5.33
C PHE A 94 7.35 -1.77 -5.65
N GLY A 95 8.62 -1.46 -5.83
CA GLY A 95 9.05 -0.08 -6.00
C GLY A 95 8.76 0.80 -4.78
N ILE A 96 8.55 2.09 -5.03
CA ILE A 96 8.23 3.06 -3.97
C ILE A 96 6.92 2.73 -3.23
N VAL A 97 6.06 1.92 -3.84
CA VAL A 97 4.79 1.51 -3.23
C VAL A 97 5.02 0.60 -2.00
N ALA A 98 6.21 0.00 -1.87
CA ALA A 98 6.62 -0.75 -0.68
C ALA A 98 6.45 0.04 0.62
N PHE A 99 6.53 1.38 0.58
CA PHE A 99 6.26 2.25 1.74
C PHE A 99 4.87 2.07 2.34
N LEU A 100 3.90 1.56 1.57
CA LEU A 100 2.58 1.23 2.13
C LEU A 100 2.63 0.07 3.13
N ILE A 101 3.65 -0.80 3.08
CA ILE A 101 3.81 -1.91 4.02
C ILE A 101 4.00 -1.37 5.44
N PRO A 102 5.01 -0.56 5.77
CA PRO A 102 5.16 -0.01 7.11
C PRO A 102 3.97 0.86 7.52
N PHE A 103 3.38 1.66 6.63
CA PHE A 103 2.17 2.41 6.96
C PHE A 103 1.00 1.50 7.32
N SER A 104 0.84 0.37 6.63
CA SER A 104 -0.20 -0.61 6.97
C SER A 104 0.03 -1.26 8.34
N LEU A 105 1.29 -1.49 8.74
CA LEU A 105 1.63 -2.00 10.06
C LEU A 105 1.24 -1.02 11.17
N ILE A 106 1.43 0.30 10.97
CA ILE A 106 0.96 1.33 11.93
C ILE A 106 -0.57 1.31 12.04
N VAL A 107 -1.28 1.22 10.91
CA VAL A 107 -2.73 1.14 10.90
C VAL A 107 -3.23 -0.12 11.61
N LEU A 108 -2.56 -1.26 11.41
CA LEU A 108 -2.86 -2.51 12.11
C LEU A 108 -2.62 -2.40 13.62
N ALA A 109 -1.49 -1.83 14.02
CA ALA A 109 -1.17 -1.60 15.43
C ALA A 109 -2.22 -0.70 16.10
N SER A 110 -2.57 0.42 15.46
CA SER A 110 -3.62 1.34 15.93
C SER A 110 -4.99 0.65 16.06
N ASN A 111 -5.29 -0.26 15.15
CA ASN A 111 -6.53 -1.04 15.18
C ASN A 111 -6.56 -2.03 16.37
N ILE A 112 -5.43 -2.70 16.65
CA ILE A 112 -5.29 -3.61 17.79
C ILE A 112 -5.40 -2.86 19.12
N LEU A 113 -4.84 -1.64 19.20
CA LEU A 113 -4.96 -0.76 20.38
C LEU A 113 -6.36 -0.17 20.57
N GLY A 114 -7.26 -0.36 19.60
CA GLY A 114 -8.65 0.09 19.69
C GLY A 114 -8.90 1.53 19.22
N PHE A 115 -7.91 2.24 18.70
CA PHE A 115 -8.08 3.62 18.21
C PHE A 115 -8.97 3.71 16.96
N LYS A 116 -8.98 2.69 16.11
CA LYS A 116 -9.86 2.61 14.92
C LYS A 116 -10.34 1.18 14.71
N LYS A 117 -11.64 1.00 14.46
CA LYS A 117 -12.22 -0.30 14.09
C LYS A 117 -12.28 -0.45 12.58
N ILE A 118 -11.14 -0.67 11.94
CA ILE A 118 -11.09 -1.02 10.52
C ILE A 118 -10.94 -2.53 10.38
N SER A 119 -11.75 -3.15 9.53
CA SER A 119 -11.65 -4.60 9.32
C SER A 119 -10.27 -4.98 8.78
N PHE A 120 -9.54 -5.83 9.49
CA PHE A 120 -8.23 -6.35 9.13
C PHE A 120 -8.19 -6.89 7.69
N LYS A 121 -9.21 -7.67 7.30
CA LYS A 121 -9.34 -8.21 5.94
C LYS A 121 -9.39 -7.12 4.87
N LYS A 122 -10.10 -6.01 5.16
CA LYS A 122 -10.20 -4.88 4.21
C LYS A 122 -8.87 -4.15 4.04
N ILE A 123 -8.09 -4.01 5.12
CA ILE A 123 -6.76 -3.37 5.07
C ILE A 123 -5.83 -4.21 4.20
N ILE A 124 -5.70 -5.50 4.50
CA ILE A 124 -4.82 -6.41 3.76
C ILE A 124 -5.23 -6.51 2.29
N PHE A 125 -6.52 -6.67 2.01
CA PHE A 125 -7.00 -6.77 0.63
C PHE A 125 -6.67 -5.53 -0.19
N LYS A 126 -6.92 -4.33 0.38
CA LYS A 126 -6.56 -3.06 -0.28
C LYS A 126 -5.06 -2.93 -0.47
N LEU A 127 -4.27 -3.30 0.54
CA LEU A 127 -2.81 -3.26 0.46
C LEU A 127 -2.29 -4.13 -0.68
N ILE A 128 -2.71 -5.40 -0.75
CA ILE A 128 -2.26 -6.35 -1.78
C ILE A 128 -2.61 -5.83 -3.17
N ILE A 129 -3.85 -5.38 -3.38
CA ILE A 129 -4.26 -4.83 -4.68
C ILE A 129 -3.41 -3.62 -5.05
N THR A 130 -3.19 -2.70 -4.11
CA THR A 130 -2.40 -1.49 -4.39
C THR A 130 -0.93 -1.82 -4.66
N LEU A 131 -0.34 -2.79 -3.92
CA LEU A 131 1.04 -3.25 -4.12
C LEU A 131 1.27 -3.90 -5.49
N ILE A 132 0.23 -4.42 -6.13
CA ILE A 132 0.34 -5.02 -7.48
C ILE A 132 0.04 -3.98 -8.56
N ILE A 133 -1.07 -3.24 -8.43
CA ILE A 133 -1.56 -2.37 -9.51
C ILE A 133 -0.73 -1.09 -9.63
N PHE A 134 -0.37 -0.45 -8.51
CA PHE A 134 0.27 0.85 -8.54
C PHE A 134 1.70 0.83 -9.12
N PRO A 135 2.55 -0.18 -8.85
CA PRO A 135 3.83 -0.34 -9.54
C PRO A 135 3.71 -0.41 -11.06
N VAL A 136 2.70 -1.14 -11.56
CA VAL A 136 2.45 -1.28 -13.00
C VAL A 136 2.08 0.07 -13.62
N ILE A 137 1.20 0.83 -12.95
CA ILE A 137 0.83 2.18 -13.36
C ILE A 137 2.06 3.09 -13.40
N LEU A 138 2.90 3.06 -12.36
CA LEU A 138 4.14 3.84 -12.33
C LEU A 138 5.07 3.46 -13.46
N CYS A 139 5.28 2.16 -13.71
CA CYS A 139 6.14 1.70 -14.80
C CYS A 139 5.65 2.21 -16.15
N HIS A 140 4.37 2.00 -16.43
CA HIS A 140 3.77 2.33 -17.72
C HIS A 140 3.81 3.82 -18.07
N PHE A 141 3.52 4.69 -17.10
CA PHE A 141 3.38 6.14 -17.34
C PHE A 141 4.65 6.97 -17.09
N THR A 142 5.59 6.47 -16.26
CA THR A 142 6.74 7.30 -15.85
C THR A 142 8.07 6.86 -16.40
N ASN A 143 8.20 5.64 -16.93
CA ASN A 143 9.46 4.99 -17.31
C ASN A 143 10.52 4.95 -16.19
N LEU A 144 10.13 5.20 -14.95
CA LEU A 144 10.99 5.21 -13.77
C LEU A 144 11.06 3.80 -13.17
N THR A 145 11.85 2.94 -13.80
CA THR A 145 11.91 1.50 -13.49
C THR A 145 12.22 1.19 -12.04
N ILE A 146 13.12 1.96 -11.41
CA ILE A 146 13.53 1.71 -10.02
C ILE A 146 12.40 2.01 -9.02
N TYR A 147 11.55 3.00 -9.32
CA TYR A 147 10.41 3.36 -8.47
C TYR A 147 9.20 2.45 -8.67
N SER A 148 9.14 1.73 -9.78
CA SER A 148 8.09 0.74 -10.06
C SER A 148 8.44 -0.66 -9.54
N GLY A 149 9.73 -0.92 -9.30
CA GLY A 149 10.21 -2.23 -8.87
C GLY A 149 10.03 -3.32 -9.93
N ALA A 150 10.61 -4.49 -9.67
CA ALA A 150 10.59 -5.59 -10.64
C ALA A 150 9.18 -6.08 -10.98
N ILE A 151 8.25 -6.09 -10.02
CA ILE A 151 6.86 -6.51 -10.27
C ILE A 151 6.19 -5.55 -11.25
N GLY A 152 6.38 -4.22 -11.08
CA GLY A 152 5.83 -3.23 -12.00
C GLY A 152 6.32 -3.42 -13.42
N ILE A 153 7.63 -3.62 -13.60
CA ILE A 153 8.27 -3.83 -14.90
C ILE A 153 7.74 -5.12 -15.55
N TYR A 154 7.84 -6.23 -14.83
CA TYR A 154 7.47 -7.55 -15.35
C TYR A 154 6.00 -7.61 -15.78
N VAL A 155 5.09 -7.08 -14.95
CA VAL A 155 3.65 -7.10 -15.26
C VAL A 155 3.32 -6.14 -16.40
N ASP A 156 3.96 -4.96 -16.46
CA ASP A 156 3.76 -4.03 -17.59
C ASP A 156 4.23 -4.62 -18.93
N GLU A 157 5.39 -5.26 -18.95
CA GLU A 157 5.91 -5.96 -20.13
C GLU A 157 4.99 -7.09 -20.57
N LEU A 158 4.49 -7.89 -19.62
CA LEU A 158 3.55 -8.97 -19.90
C LEU A 158 2.24 -8.43 -20.49
N LEU A 159 1.69 -7.37 -19.90
CA LEU A 159 0.46 -6.75 -20.40
C LEU A 159 0.68 -6.12 -21.79
N ASN A 160 1.82 -5.48 -22.02
CA ASN A 160 2.19 -4.94 -23.32
C ASN A 160 2.32 -6.05 -24.40
N THR A 161 2.84 -7.21 -24.01
CA THR A 161 2.95 -8.37 -24.92
C THR A 161 1.59 -8.96 -25.28
N VAL A 162 0.68 -9.07 -24.29
CA VAL A 162 -0.63 -9.72 -24.49
C VAL A 162 -1.65 -8.78 -25.14
N LEU A 163 -1.71 -7.51 -24.70
CA LEU A 163 -2.74 -6.55 -25.09
C LEU A 163 -2.25 -5.52 -26.11
N GLY A 164 -0.94 -5.48 -26.34
CA GLY A 164 -0.29 -4.39 -27.05
C GLY A 164 -0.25 -3.11 -26.20
N LYS A 165 0.61 -2.15 -26.58
CA LYS A 165 0.80 -0.91 -25.81
C LYS A 165 -0.49 -0.10 -25.64
N ILE A 166 -1.32 0.00 -26.70
CA ILE A 166 -2.58 0.75 -26.65
C ILE A 166 -3.59 0.04 -25.73
N GLY A 167 -3.71 -1.30 -25.84
CA GLY A 167 -4.62 -2.09 -25.00
C GLY A 167 -4.25 -2.00 -23.53
N ASN A 168 -2.96 -2.10 -23.19
CA ASN A 168 -2.46 -1.94 -21.82
C ASN A 168 -2.78 -0.54 -21.29
N THR A 169 -2.50 0.53 -22.07
CA THR A 169 -2.84 1.90 -21.66
C THR A 169 -4.34 2.06 -21.34
N LEU A 170 -5.23 1.55 -22.21
CA LEU A 170 -6.68 1.62 -22.00
C LEU A 170 -7.10 0.85 -20.74
N LEU A 171 -6.53 -0.32 -20.52
CA LEU A 171 -6.79 -1.12 -19.32
C LEU A 171 -6.37 -0.37 -18.05
N LEU A 172 -5.16 0.17 -18.01
CA LEU A 172 -4.66 0.91 -16.84
C LEU A 172 -5.46 2.19 -16.58
N VAL A 173 -5.82 2.94 -17.62
CA VAL A 173 -6.70 4.11 -17.50
C VAL A 173 -8.06 3.72 -16.91
N THR A 174 -8.64 2.60 -17.36
CA THR A 174 -9.91 2.10 -16.82
C THR A 174 -9.78 1.74 -15.34
N ILE A 175 -8.68 1.11 -14.93
CA ILE A 175 -8.41 0.78 -13.53
C ILE A 175 -8.26 2.06 -12.69
N ILE A 176 -7.52 3.05 -13.18
CA ILE A 176 -7.36 4.35 -12.51
C ILE A 176 -8.72 5.04 -12.34
N MET A 177 -9.51 5.10 -13.41
CA MET A 177 -10.87 5.65 -13.36
C MET A 177 -11.74 4.94 -12.34
N TYR A 178 -11.73 3.61 -12.32
CA TYR A 178 -12.47 2.83 -11.32
C TYR A 178 -12.03 3.16 -9.89
N TYR A 179 -10.71 3.28 -9.65
CA TYR A 179 -10.17 3.67 -8.34
C TYR A 179 -10.65 5.07 -7.92
N ILE A 180 -10.53 6.05 -8.80
CA ILE A 180 -10.99 7.43 -8.55
C ILE A 180 -12.50 7.44 -8.25
N LEU A 181 -13.31 6.78 -9.07
CA LEU A 181 -14.77 6.72 -8.90
C LEU A 181 -15.18 5.98 -7.62
N SER A 182 -14.43 4.97 -7.21
CA SER A 182 -14.67 4.24 -5.95
C SER A 182 -14.44 5.08 -4.69
N TYR A 183 -13.54 6.07 -4.76
CA TYR A 183 -13.27 6.98 -3.64
C TYR A 183 -14.14 8.24 -3.66
N ILE A 184 -14.55 8.70 -4.85
CA ILE A 184 -15.42 9.87 -5.02
C ILE A 184 -16.87 9.41 -4.87
N ASN A 185 -17.55 9.91 -3.85
CA ASN A 185 -19.00 9.69 -3.69
C ASN A 185 -19.72 10.55 -4.77
N LEU A 186 -19.82 9.98 -5.99
CA LEU A 186 -20.38 10.64 -7.17
C LEU A 186 -21.73 11.30 -6.89
N THR A 187 -22.58 10.66 -6.08
CA THR A 187 -23.88 11.22 -5.69
C THR A 187 -23.74 12.55 -4.92
N LYS A 188 -22.74 12.67 -4.05
CA LYS A 188 -22.46 13.94 -3.34
C LYS A 188 -21.89 15.00 -4.27
N LEU A 189 -21.05 14.60 -5.21
CA LEU A 189 -20.45 15.52 -6.18
C LEU A 189 -21.51 16.06 -7.15
N PHE A 190 -22.36 15.18 -7.70
CA PHE A 190 -23.48 15.58 -8.56
C PHE A 190 -24.47 16.46 -7.83
N LYS A 191 -24.80 16.16 -6.56
CA LYS A 191 -25.68 17.00 -5.76
C LYS A 191 -25.08 18.41 -5.55
N LYS A 192 -23.78 18.48 -5.21
CA LYS A 192 -23.08 19.75 -5.02
C LYS A 192 -22.99 20.59 -6.30
N LEU A 193 -22.77 19.96 -7.45
CA LEU A 193 -22.77 20.61 -8.76
C LEU A 193 -24.19 21.12 -9.09
N ASN A 194 -25.21 20.32 -8.90
CA ASN A 194 -26.60 20.71 -9.19
C ASN A 194 -27.07 21.88 -8.28
N ASP A 195 -26.71 21.84 -7.01
CA ASP A 195 -27.00 22.93 -6.07
C ASP A 195 -26.25 24.24 -6.45
N SER A 196 -25.01 24.13 -6.95
CA SER A 196 -24.25 25.28 -7.46
C SER A 196 -24.86 25.85 -8.75
N PHE A 197 -25.32 25.01 -9.66
CA PHE A 197 -26.00 25.45 -10.87
C PHE A 197 -27.37 26.08 -10.57
N LYS A 198 -28.12 25.58 -9.58
CA LYS A 198 -29.36 26.23 -9.11
C LYS A 198 -29.12 27.61 -8.54
N LYS A 199 -28.11 27.74 -7.68
CA LYS A 199 -27.77 29.01 -7.05
C LYS A 199 -27.33 30.09 -8.05
N ASN A 200 -26.62 29.71 -9.11
CA ASN A 200 -26.26 30.61 -10.20
C ASN A 200 -27.48 31.04 -11.07
N LYS A 201 -28.49 30.16 -11.23
CA LYS A 201 -29.72 30.53 -11.94
C LYS A 201 -30.56 31.53 -11.15
N GLU A 202 -30.70 31.35 -9.84
CA GLU A 202 -31.45 32.28 -8.97
C GLU A 202 -30.82 33.69 -8.95
N HIS A 203 -29.47 33.81 -9.06
CA HIS A 203 -28.78 35.11 -9.14
C HIS A 203 -28.93 35.82 -10.51
N ILE A 204 -29.37 35.14 -11.55
CA ILE A 204 -29.58 35.71 -12.91
C ILE A 204 -31.04 36.14 -13.11
N GLU A 205 -31.98 35.64 -12.33
CA GLU A 205 -33.42 35.88 -12.48
C GLU A 205 -34.00 36.96 -11.56
N GLU A 206 -33.19 37.69 -10.74
CA GLU A 206 -33.70 38.89 -10.06
C GLU A 206 -33.67 40.11 -11.01
N PRO A 207 -34.83 40.52 -11.58
CA PRO A 207 -34.88 41.73 -12.35
C PRO A 207 -34.78 42.96 -11.41
N ASN A 208 -33.87 43.87 -11.73
CA ASN A 208 -33.78 45.18 -11.13
C ASN A 208 -35.13 45.94 -11.28
N ILE A 209 -36.03 45.82 -10.33
CA ILE A 209 -37.19 46.68 -10.22
C ILE A 209 -36.70 48.01 -9.60
N ILE A 210 -36.29 48.93 -10.46
CA ILE A 210 -36.07 50.31 -10.08
C ILE A 210 -37.46 50.91 -9.89
N THR A 211 -37.94 50.96 -8.66
CA THR A 211 -39.11 51.77 -8.30
C THR A 211 -38.69 53.25 -8.35
N GLN A 212 -38.98 53.93 -9.47
CA GLN A 212 -39.10 55.38 -9.50
C GLN A 212 -40.27 55.80 -8.63
N LYS A 213 -40.05 56.42 -7.50
CA LYS A 213 -41.03 57.24 -6.75
C LYS A 213 -40.96 58.67 -7.25
N ASN A 214 -42.06 59.08 -7.94
CA ASN A 214 -42.42 60.46 -8.07
C ASN A 214 -42.95 61.00 -6.74
#